data_864025bf8ebe0c8d3f0d124609f3f933
#
_entry.id   864025bf8ebe0c8d3f0d124609f3f933
#
_cell.length_a   1.000
_cell.length_b   1.000
_cell.length_c   1.000
_cell.angle_alpha   90.00
_cell.angle_beta   90.00
_cell.angle_gamma   90.00
#
_symmetry.space_group_name_H-M   'P 1'
#
loop_
_entity.id
_entity.type
_entity.pdbx_description
1 polymer ?
#
loop_
_entity_poly.entity_id
_entity_poly.type
_entity_poly.pdbx_seq_one_letter_code
_entity_poly.pdbx_strand_id
1 'polypeptide(L)'
;DGNGYEIVAGHRRHHGCELAGLEEMPFIVREMTDHEAVQAMKDSNKQRDQTLPSELAALLELEVEDIKHQGGRLKNVAEGDIGKRSVEIVGEAHDMNYKKVMRYLRLNSLVPELLDKVDDKKMGFMPAVEISYIRPKNQRLIAVSIDGEQASPSLAQAKKLRELDKDGKLNGDVIDGILSEKKKEDRGVIISTAELEKYFGKEATPAKMKEQIMTLLDEWKEKQPPELAKAPKKMEQDK
;
A
#
# COMPACT_ATOMS: atom_id res chain seq x y z
N ASP A 1 35.68 9.10 -5.29
CA ASP A 1 36.41 9.99 -6.21
C ASP A 1 35.44 10.56 -7.21
N GLY A 2 35.05 11.81 -6.96
CA GLY A 2 33.87 12.50 -7.42
C GLY A 2 33.83 12.99 -8.88
N ASN A 3 34.08 12.16 -9.87
CA ASN A 3 33.82 12.49 -11.28
C ASN A 3 32.72 11.62 -11.91
N GLY A 4 31.73 11.24 -11.14
CA GLY A 4 30.56 10.52 -11.64
C GLY A 4 29.39 11.46 -11.92
N TYR A 5 28.52 11.05 -12.87
CA TYR A 5 27.23 11.69 -13.09
C TYR A 5 26.16 10.94 -12.30
N GLU A 6 25.20 11.67 -11.74
CA GLU A 6 24.03 11.09 -11.09
C GLU A 6 22.85 11.10 -12.07
N ILE A 7 22.12 9.98 -12.14
CA ILE A 7 20.92 9.88 -12.97
C ILE A 7 19.74 10.45 -12.21
N VAL A 8 19.29 11.64 -12.57
CA VAL A 8 18.12 12.32 -11.99
C VAL A 8 16.80 11.81 -12.58
N ALA A 9 16.80 11.44 -13.86
CA ALA A 9 15.62 10.91 -14.55
C ALA A 9 16.00 9.89 -15.62
N GLY A 10 15.15 8.90 -15.85
CA GLY A 10 15.33 7.89 -16.89
C GLY A 10 15.93 6.57 -16.43
N HIS A 11 15.95 6.26 -15.13
CA HIS A 11 16.48 5.00 -14.57
C HIS A 11 15.94 3.74 -15.27
N ARG A 12 14.63 3.70 -15.57
CA ARG A 12 14.01 2.56 -16.28
C ARG A 12 14.51 2.44 -17.72
N ARG A 13 14.77 3.56 -18.41
CA ARG A 13 15.35 3.55 -19.76
C ARG A 13 16.80 3.07 -19.73
N HIS A 14 17.57 3.54 -18.76
CA HIS A 14 18.95 3.09 -18.52
C HIS A 14 18.97 1.57 -18.29
N HIS A 15 18.21 1.08 -17.35
CA HIS A 15 18.11 -0.35 -17.07
C HIS A 15 17.61 -1.16 -18.29
N GLY A 16 16.66 -0.64 -19.05
CA GLY A 16 16.21 -1.26 -20.30
C GLY A 16 17.32 -1.36 -21.35
N CYS A 17 18.19 -0.36 -21.46
CA CYS A 17 19.37 -0.39 -22.33
C CYS A 17 20.40 -1.42 -21.88
N GLU A 18 20.64 -1.53 -20.56
CA GLU A 18 21.52 -2.56 -19.99
C GLU A 18 21.00 -3.97 -20.31
N LEU A 19 19.69 -4.23 -20.10
CA LEU A 19 19.08 -5.52 -20.43
C LEU A 19 19.11 -5.84 -21.93
N ALA A 20 19.05 -4.81 -22.78
CA ALA A 20 19.16 -4.95 -24.23
C ALA A 20 20.60 -5.09 -24.72
N GLY A 21 21.59 -5.01 -23.82
CA GLY A 21 23.03 -5.11 -24.19
C GLY A 21 23.55 -3.93 -25.00
N LEU A 22 22.95 -2.75 -24.86
CA LEU A 22 23.41 -1.54 -25.52
C LEU A 22 24.63 -0.97 -24.78
N GLU A 23 25.73 -0.78 -25.50
CA GLU A 23 26.96 -0.23 -24.91
C GLU A 23 26.93 1.29 -24.72
N GLU A 24 26.08 1.99 -25.47
CA GLU A 24 25.97 3.45 -25.44
C GLU A 24 24.51 3.89 -25.34
N MET A 25 24.29 4.94 -24.55
CA MET A 25 22.98 5.58 -24.39
C MET A 25 23.15 7.11 -24.37
N PRO A 26 22.31 7.88 -25.09
CA PRO A 26 22.40 9.34 -25.07
C PRO A 26 21.83 9.91 -23.73
N PHE A 27 22.59 10.83 -23.12
CA PHE A 27 22.23 11.56 -21.92
C PHE A 27 22.25 13.06 -22.15
N ILE A 28 21.42 13.78 -21.40
CA ILE A 28 21.51 15.23 -21.25
C ILE A 28 22.13 15.52 -19.89
N VAL A 29 23.34 16.04 -19.88
CA VAL A 29 24.06 16.43 -18.68
C VAL A 29 23.73 17.87 -18.33
N ARG A 30 23.40 18.14 -17.06
CA ARG A 30 23.15 19.46 -16.51
C ARG A 30 23.82 19.61 -15.15
N GLU A 31 24.32 20.80 -14.85
CA GLU A 31 24.75 21.15 -13.51
C GLU A 31 23.50 21.54 -12.68
N MET A 32 23.31 20.91 -11.55
CA MET A 32 22.16 21.13 -10.68
C MET A 32 22.58 21.04 -9.22
N THR A 33 21.89 21.78 -8.36
CA THR A 33 21.92 21.56 -6.91
C THR A 33 21.05 20.36 -6.55
N ASP A 34 21.24 19.76 -5.36
CA ASP A 34 20.42 18.64 -4.86
C ASP A 34 18.92 18.97 -4.90
N HIS A 35 18.56 20.21 -4.51
CA HIS A 35 17.16 20.68 -4.57
C HIS A 35 16.61 20.71 -6.02
N GLU A 36 17.39 21.24 -6.98
CA GLU A 36 16.98 21.26 -8.39
C GLU A 36 16.86 19.85 -8.96
N ALA A 37 17.73 18.92 -8.57
CA ALA A 37 17.66 17.52 -8.95
C ALA A 37 16.37 16.85 -8.44
N VAL A 38 15.97 17.08 -7.17
CA VAL A 38 14.71 16.59 -6.61
C VAL A 38 13.50 17.16 -7.35
N GLN A 39 13.51 18.48 -7.69
CA GLN A 39 12.43 19.09 -8.47
C GLN A 39 12.35 18.50 -9.89
N ALA A 40 13.48 18.33 -10.56
CA ALA A 40 13.53 17.71 -11.90
C ALA A 40 13.01 16.25 -11.90
N MET A 41 13.32 15.47 -10.86
CA MET A 41 12.79 14.13 -10.64
C MET A 41 11.27 14.14 -10.46
N LYS A 42 10.75 15.07 -9.66
CA LYS A 42 9.32 15.27 -9.42
C LYS A 42 8.57 15.62 -10.71
N ASP A 43 9.10 16.55 -11.52
CA ASP A 43 8.48 16.96 -12.78
C ASP A 43 8.49 15.84 -13.82
N SER A 44 9.57 15.04 -13.86
CA SER A 44 9.65 13.84 -14.71
C SER A 44 8.60 12.78 -14.32
N ASN A 45 8.31 12.63 -13.04
CA ASN A 45 7.32 11.66 -12.54
C ASN A 45 5.88 12.12 -12.75
N LYS A 46 5.59 13.43 -12.73
CA LYS A 46 4.24 13.98 -13.03
C LYS A 46 3.75 13.65 -14.44
N GLN A 47 4.65 13.40 -15.38
CA GLN A 47 4.30 13.06 -16.76
C GLN A 47 3.94 11.58 -16.96
N ARG A 48 3.96 10.76 -15.90
CA ARG A 48 3.66 9.34 -15.98
C ARG A 48 2.23 9.06 -15.50
N ASP A 49 1.45 8.39 -16.33
CA ASP A 49 0.08 7.95 -15.99
C ASP A 49 0.04 6.92 -14.84
N GLN A 50 1.14 6.20 -14.58
CA GLN A 50 1.25 5.22 -13.52
C GLN A 50 2.65 5.25 -12.88
N THR A 51 2.74 5.82 -11.68
CA THR A 51 3.94 5.72 -10.82
C THR A 51 3.82 4.47 -9.95
N LEU A 52 4.86 3.66 -9.91
CA LEU A 52 4.90 2.48 -9.03
C LEU A 52 4.90 2.92 -7.55
N PRO A 53 4.31 2.12 -6.65
CA PRO A 53 4.33 2.39 -5.22
C PRO A 53 5.73 2.61 -4.64
N SER A 54 6.73 1.84 -5.10
CA SER A 54 8.14 1.98 -4.71
C SER A 54 8.74 3.30 -5.17
N GLU A 55 8.52 3.67 -6.45
CA GLU A 55 9.01 4.92 -7.03
C GLU A 55 8.41 6.14 -6.29
N LEU A 56 7.12 6.08 -5.98
CA LEU A 56 6.45 7.15 -5.22
C LEU A 56 6.96 7.22 -3.79
N ALA A 57 7.20 6.09 -3.13
CA ALA A 57 7.73 6.05 -1.76
C ALA A 57 9.13 6.68 -1.69
N ALA A 58 10.02 6.35 -2.64
CA ALA A 58 11.35 6.92 -2.73
C ALA A 58 11.31 8.44 -3.03
N LEU A 59 10.44 8.87 -3.95
CA LEU A 59 10.28 10.29 -4.27
C LEU A 59 9.80 11.09 -3.05
N LEU A 60 8.77 10.60 -2.34
CA LEU A 60 8.25 11.26 -1.15
C LEU A 60 9.29 11.35 -0.02
N GLU A 61 10.18 10.36 0.11
CA GLU A 61 11.28 10.40 1.07
C GLU A 61 12.26 11.52 0.73
N LEU A 62 12.70 11.60 -0.51
CA LEU A 62 13.59 12.68 -0.98
C LEU A 62 12.97 14.07 -0.77
N GLU A 63 11.68 14.26 -1.10
CA GLU A 63 10.98 15.53 -0.89
C GLU A 63 10.88 15.90 0.59
N VAL A 64 10.58 14.92 1.47
CA VAL A 64 10.51 15.15 2.92
C VAL A 64 11.89 15.50 3.49
N GLU A 65 12.95 14.86 3.01
CA GLU A 65 14.32 15.15 3.43
C GLU A 65 14.77 16.53 2.93
N ASP A 66 14.50 16.87 1.68
CA ASP A 66 14.81 18.18 1.12
C ASP A 66 14.18 19.31 1.95
N ILE A 67 12.88 19.20 2.28
CA ILE A 67 12.19 20.18 3.13
C ILE A 67 12.80 20.23 4.54
N LYS A 68 13.21 19.11 5.13
CA LYS A 68 13.90 19.10 6.43
C LYS A 68 15.23 19.83 6.38
N HIS A 69 16.00 19.65 5.33
CA HIS A 69 17.28 20.33 5.12
C HIS A 69 17.10 21.85 4.90
N GLN A 70 16.04 22.24 4.18
CA GLN A 70 15.70 23.66 4.00
C GLN A 70 15.19 24.30 5.29
N GLY A 71 14.41 23.59 6.11
CA GLY A 71 13.83 24.07 7.38
C GLY A 71 14.87 24.40 8.46
N GLY A 72 16.07 23.85 8.35
CA GLY A 72 17.23 24.23 9.21
C GLY A 72 17.79 25.64 8.86
N ARG A 73 17.41 26.19 7.71
CA ARG A 73 17.73 27.55 7.25
C ARG A 73 16.40 28.30 7.05
N LEU A 74 15.83 28.86 8.12
CA LEU A 74 14.54 29.56 8.22
C LEU A 74 14.21 30.62 7.11
N LYS A 75 15.06 30.77 6.11
CA LYS A 75 14.90 31.79 5.04
C LYS A 75 14.10 31.34 3.81
N ASN A 76 13.84 30.03 3.64
CA ASN A 76 13.28 29.49 2.39
C ASN A 76 11.95 28.73 2.55
N VAL A 77 11.30 28.80 3.70
CA VAL A 77 9.97 28.20 3.90
C VAL A 77 8.91 29.22 3.47
N ALA A 78 7.98 28.80 2.61
CA ALA A 78 6.87 29.65 2.20
C ALA A 78 6.03 30.08 3.43
N GLU A 79 5.51 31.32 3.45
CA GLU A 79 4.77 31.85 4.60
C GLU A 79 3.59 30.94 5.05
N GLY A 80 2.94 30.24 4.10
CA GLY A 80 1.84 29.30 4.36
C GLY A 80 2.27 27.97 5.02
N ASP A 81 3.57 27.67 5.08
CA ASP A 81 4.11 26.39 5.57
C ASP A 81 4.79 26.51 6.93
N ILE A 82 4.82 27.73 7.48
CA ILE A 82 5.40 27.99 8.81
C ILE A 82 4.62 27.19 9.86
N GLY A 83 5.35 26.33 10.59
CA GLY A 83 4.77 25.47 11.64
C GLY A 83 4.20 24.14 11.18
N LYS A 84 4.13 23.87 9.88
CA LYS A 84 3.77 22.53 9.36
C LYS A 84 4.94 21.57 9.41
N ARG A 85 4.64 20.27 9.55
CA ARG A 85 5.64 19.21 9.42
C ARG A 85 5.95 18.95 7.94
N SER A 86 7.20 18.58 7.63
CA SER A 86 7.61 18.27 6.25
C SER A 86 6.67 17.27 5.54
N VAL A 87 6.18 16.26 6.25
CA VAL A 87 5.21 15.28 5.74
C VAL A 87 3.83 15.86 5.41
N GLU A 88 3.45 16.95 6.05
CA GLU A 88 2.18 17.68 5.76
C GLU A 88 2.33 18.52 4.51
N ILE A 89 3.45 19.23 4.37
CA ILE A 89 3.78 20.05 3.18
C ILE A 89 3.84 19.14 1.94
N VAL A 90 4.57 18.02 2.02
CA VAL A 90 4.64 17.04 0.94
C VAL A 90 3.27 16.44 0.64
N GLY A 91 2.47 16.15 1.67
CA GLY A 91 1.11 15.65 1.51
C GLY A 91 0.23 16.62 0.71
N GLU A 92 0.24 17.89 1.06
CA GLU A 92 -0.52 18.93 0.34
C GLU A 92 -0.07 19.05 -1.13
N ALA A 93 1.23 18.96 -1.40
CA ALA A 93 1.78 19.03 -2.76
C ALA A 93 1.36 17.84 -3.65
N HIS A 94 0.99 16.70 -3.06
CA HIS A 94 0.57 15.48 -3.75
C HIS A 94 -0.92 15.15 -3.58
N ASP A 95 -1.74 16.06 -3.10
CA ASP A 95 -3.17 15.83 -2.76
C ASP A 95 -3.37 14.62 -1.84
N MET A 96 -2.46 14.44 -0.89
CA MET A 96 -2.48 13.35 0.08
C MET A 96 -2.51 13.89 1.51
N ASN A 97 -3.24 13.19 2.39
CA ASN A 97 -3.08 13.46 3.81
C ASN A 97 -1.72 12.93 4.33
N TYR A 98 -1.19 13.53 5.38
CA TYR A 98 0.10 13.15 5.97
C TYR A 98 0.18 11.67 6.36
N LYS A 99 -0.95 11.04 6.78
CA LYS A 99 -0.99 9.61 7.12
C LYS A 99 -0.71 8.73 5.90
N LYS A 100 -1.18 9.14 4.72
CA LYS A 100 -0.92 8.44 3.47
C LYS A 100 0.56 8.58 3.08
N VAL A 101 1.14 9.77 3.20
CA VAL A 101 2.58 9.99 3.01
C VAL A 101 3.39 9.09 3.93
N MET A 102 3.09 9.08 5.23
CA MET A 102 3.78 8.23 6.22
C MET A 102 3.71 6.72 5.87
N ARG A 103 2.61 6.25 5.29
CA ARG A 103 2.49 4.87 4.84
C ARG A 103 3.39 4.56 3.63
N TYR A 104 3.49 5.49 2.67
CA TYR A 104 4.44 5.34 1.56
C TYR A 104 5.88 5.33 2.06
N LEU A 105 6.27 6.26 2.93
CA LEU A 105 7.61 6.29 3.53
C LEU A 105 7.96 4.96 4.22
N ARG A 106 6.97 4.29 4.81
CA ARG A 106 7.18 2.97 5.43
C ARG A 106 7.52 1.88 4.42
N LEU A 107 7.08 1.98 3.15
CA LEU A 107 7.45 0.99 2.13
C LEU A 107 8.96 0.93 1.88
N ASN A 108 9.68 2.04 2.04
CA ASN A 108 11.14 2.09 1.90
C ASN A 108 11.89 1.23 2.95
N SER A 109 11.19 0.74 3.98
CA SER A 109 11.72 -0.21 4.96
C SER A 109 11.45 -1.67 4.60
N LEU A 110 10.85 -1.95 3.45
CA LEU A 110 10.69 -3.31 2.93
C LEU A 110 11.99 -3.78 2.28
N VAL A 111 12.22 -5.10 2.35
CA VAL A 111 13.26 -5.73 1.52
C VAL A 111 12.84 -5.68 0.06
N PRO A 112 13.80 -5.60 -0.89
CA PRO A 112 13.49 -5.45 -2.33
C PRO A 112 12.50 -6.50 -2.84
N GLU A 113 12.64 -7.75 -2.42
CA GLU A 113 11.79 -8.87 -2.85
C GLU A 113 10.30 -8.68 -2.49
N LEU A 114 10.00 -7.98 -1.40
CA LEU A 114 8.62 -7.64 -1.01
C LEU A 114 8.13 -6.37 -1.69
N LEU A 115 9.03 -5.41 -1.91
CA LEU A 115 8.71 -4.17 -2.60
C LEU A 115 8.30 -4.44 -4.04
N ASP A 116 9.04 -5.31 -4.75
CA ASP A 116 8.70 -5.78 -6.10
C ASP A 116 7.30 -6.43 -6.14
N LYS A 117 6.93 -7.20 -5.10
CA LYS A 117 5.59 -7.81 -5.02
C LYS A 117 4.47 -6.76 -4.85
N VAL A 118 4.76 -5.61 -4.22
CA VAL A 118 3.80 -4.49 -4.12
C VAL A 118 3.63 -3.83 -5.50
N ASP A 119 4.71 -3.60 -6.21
CA ASP A 119 4.73 -2.99 -7.54
C ASP A 119 4.02 -3.89 -8.57
N ASP A 120 4.25 -5.19 -8.50
CA ASP A 120 3.58 -6.21 -9.32
C ASP A 120 2.11 -6.44 -8.94
N LYS A 121 1.58 -5.74 -7.93
CA LYS A 121 0.22 -5.94 -7.38
C LYS A 121 -0.03 -7.36 -6.82
N LYS A 122 1.03 -8.13 -6.57
CA LYS A 122 0.97 -9.45 -5.93
C LYS A 122 0.75 -9.34 -4.43
N MET A 123 1.13 -8.21 -3.82
CA MET A 123 0.89 -7.90 -2.41
C MET A 123 0.14 -6.59 -2.26
N GLY A 124 -0.88 -6.57 -1.40
CA GLY A 124 -1.66 -5.36 -1.12
C GLY A 124 -0.84 -4.30 -0.37
N PHE A 125 -1.12 -3.01 -0.64
CA PHE A 125 -0.42 -1.87 -0.02
C PHE A 125 -0.50 -1.88 1.52
N MET A 126 -1.68 -2.11 2.10
CA MET A 126 -1.83 -2.08 3.56
C MET A 126 -1.14 -3.25 4.28
N PRO A 127 -1.23 -4.51 3.80
CA PRO A 127 -0.38 -5.59 4.29
C PRO A 127 1.11 -5.28 4.21
N ALA A 128 1.58 -4.69 3.11
CA ALA A 128 2.96 -4.28 2.93
C ALA A 128 3.43 -3.27 4.00
N VAL A 129 2.60 -2.26 4.29
CA VAL A 129 2.87 -1.30 5.37
C VAL A 129 3.00 -1.99 6.73
N GLU A 130 2.16 -2.98 7.05
CA GLU A 130 2.29 -3.72 8.32
C GLU A 130 3.57 -4.58 8.35
N ILE A 131 3.91 -5.24 7.25
CA ILE A 131 5.12 -6.06 7.12
C ILE A 131 6.39 -5.21 7.21
N SER A 132 6.36 -3.96 6.76
CA SER A 132 7.51 -3.05 6.84
C SER A 132 8.00 -2.77 8.29
N TYR A 133 7.21 -3.10 9.30
CA TYR A 133 7.62 -3.02 10.71
C TYR A 133 8.34 -4.28 11.22
N ILE A 134 8.34 -5.35 10.43
CA ILE A 134 8.97 -6.63 10.75
C ILE A 134 10.48 -6.53 10.46
N ARG A 135 11.29 -7.27 11.20
CA ARG A 135 12.75 -7.30 11.00
C ARG A 135 13.11 -7.80 9.59
N PRO A 136 14.12 -7.24 8.90
CA PRO A 136 14.46 -7.58 7.52
C PRO A 136 14.70 -9.08 7.29
N LYS A 137 15.30 -9.79 8.26
CA LYS A 137 15.47 -11.25 8.19
C LYS A 137 14.13 -11.98 8.01
N ASN A 138 13.12 -11.60 8.78
CA ASN A 138 11.81 -12.23 8.75
C ASN A 138 10.98 -11.75 7.54
N GLN A 139 11.20 -10.53 7.07
CA GLN A 139 10.62 -10.06 5.81
C GLN A 139 11.04 -10.95 4.62
N ARG A 140 12.33 -11.36 4.55
CA ARG A 140 12.80 -12.29 3.51
C ARG A 140 12.14 -13.67 3.62
N LEU A 141 11.94 -14.19 4.84
CA LEU A 141 11.19 -15.43 5.02
C LEU A 141 9.75 -15.29 4.52
N ILE A 142 9.08 -14.17 4.81
CA ILE A 142 7.73 -13.88 4.31
C ILE A 142 7.73 -13.82 2.78
N ALA A 143 8.74 -13.21 2.14
CA ALA A 143 8.84 -13.16 0.69
C ALA A 143 8.91 -14.55 0.06
N VAL A 144 9.72 -15.44 0.64
CA VAL A 144 9.85 -16.85 0.21
C VAL A 144 8.54 -17.62 0.40
N SER A 145 7.88 -17.45 1.57
CA SER A 145 6.61 -18.11 1.86
C SER A 145 5.48 -17.65 0.93
N ILE A 146 5.43 -16.38 0.55
CA ILE A 146 4.45 -15.85 -0.44
C ILE A 146 4.64 -16.55 -1.80
N ASP A 147 5.88 -16.79 -2.23
CA ASP A 147 6.17 -17.48 -3.48
C ASP A 147 5.84 -18.97 -3.40
N GLY A 148 6.15 -19.61 -2.28
CA GLY A 148 5.87 -21.02 -2.04
C GLY A 148 4.37 -21.34 -1.99
N GLU A 149 3.64 -20.58 -1.19
CA GLU A 149 2.18 -20.76 -1.00
C GLU A 149 1.33 -20.12 -2.09
N GLN A 150 1.94 -19.34 -2.99
CA GLN A 150 1.26 -18.51 -4.00
C GLN A 150 0.13 -17.66 -3.39
N ALA A 151 0.30 -17.26 -2.14
CA ALA A 151 -0.71 -16.59 -1.34
C ALA A 151 -0.16 -15.28 -0.75
N SER A 152 -0.78 -14.16 -1.09
CA SER A 152 -0.47 -12.87 -0.49
C SER A 152 -1.16 -12.71 0.88
N PRO A 153 -0.49 -12.18 1.91
CA PRO A 153 -1.11 -11.97 3.21
C PRO A 153 -2.25 -10.95 3.16
N SER A 154 -3.33 -11.25 3.86
CA SER A 154 -4.37 -10.26 4.18
C SER A 154 -3.86 -9.27 5.22
N LEU A 155 -4.55 -8.14 5.41
CA LEU A 155 -4.20 -7.17 6.44
C LEU A 155 -4.20 -7.78 7.86
N ALA A 156 -5.14 -8.69 8.15
CA ALA A 156 -5.22 -9.38 9.43
C ALA A 156 -4.02 -10.31 9.66
N GLN A 157 -3.64 -11.08 8.63
CA GLN A 157 -2.46 -11.94 8.66
C GLN A 157 -1.17 -11.10 8.82
N ALA A 158 -1.03 -9.99 8.09
CA ALA A 158 0.13 -9.10 8.21
C ALA A 158 0.28 -8.52 9.62
N LYS A 159 -0.81 -8.12 10.27
CA LYS A 159 -0.80 -7.68 11.68
C LYS A 159 -0.39 -8.81 12.62
N LYS A 160 -0.92 -10.02 12.43
CA LYS A 160 -0.55 -11.19 13.22
C LYS A 160 0.94 -11.53 13.09
N LEU A 161 1.48 -11.48 11.87
CA LEU A 161 2.91 -11.65 11.60
C LEU A 161 3.76 -10.59 12.32
N ARG A 162 3.35 -9.33 12.29
CA ARG A 162 4.03 -8.23 12.98
C ARG A 162 4.03 -8.42 14.50
N GLU A 163 2.93 -8.83 15.10
CA GLU A 163 2.85 -9.10 16.54
C GLU A 163 3.76 -10.25 16.94
N LEU A 164 3.76 -11.35 16.18
CA LEU A 164 4.65 -12.50 16.41
C LEU A 164 6.13 -12.15 16.23
N ASP A 165 6.47 -11.27 15.28
CA ASP A 165 7.83 -10.77 15.13
C ASP A 165 8.27 -9.96 16.34
N LYS A 166 7.41 -9.07 16.84
CA LYS A 166 7.66 -8.28 18.04
C LYS A 166 7.89 -9.18 19.28
N ASP A 167 7.16 -10.28 19.41
CA ASP A 167 7.30 -11.26 20.48
C ASP A 167 8.50 -12.21 20.27
N GLY A 168 9.20 -12.12 19.14
CA GLY A 168 10.31 -13.00 18.82
C GLY A 168 9.92 -14.44 18.47
N LYS A 169 8.64 -14.69 18.18
CA LYS A 169 8.08 -16.01 17.90
C LYS A 169 7.91 -16.30 16.40
N LEU A 170 8.31 -15.38 15.52
CA LEU A 170 8.14 -15.53 14.08
C LEU A 170 9.28 -16.39 13.50
N ASN A 171 8.91 -17.48 12.82
CA ASN A 171 9.78 -18.35 12.06
C ASN A 171 9.09 -18.80 10.77
N GLY A 172 9.78 -19.55 9.89
CA GLY A 172 9.24 -20.01 8.60
C GLY A 172 7.95 -20.80 8.74
N ASP A 173 7.92 -21.81 9.60
CA ASP A 173 6.74 -22.68 9.79
C ASP A 173 5.51 -21.90 10.26
N VAL A 174 5.71 -20.91 11.13
CA VAL A 174 4.63 -20.03 11.61
C VAL A 174 4.12 -19.12 10.48
N ILE A 175 5.03 -18.63 9.64
CA ILE A 175 4.65 -17.80 8.47
C ILE A 175 3.82 -18.63 7.50
N ASP A 176 4.28 -19.83 7.13
CA ASP A 176 3.59 -20.74 6.22
C ASP A 176 2.21 -21.14 6.78
N GLY A 177 2.15 -21.47 8.07
CA GLY A 177 0.88 -21.74 8.74
C GLY A 177 -0.12 -20.58 8.68
N ILE A 178 0.35 -19.33 8.85
CA ILE A 178 -0.53 -18.15 8.76
C ILE A 178 -0.96 -17.86 7.32
N LEU A 179 -0.07 -18.02 6.35
CA LEU A 179 -0.39 -17.77 4.94
C LEU A 179 -1.32 -18.85 4.36
N SER A 180 -1.18 -20.10 4.82
CA SER A 180 -2.07 -21.20 4.45
C SER A 180 -3.45 -21.11 5.11
N GLU A 181 -3.62 -20.34 6.20
CA GLU A 181 -4.95 -20.10 6.78
C GLU A 181 -5.89 -19.56 5.69
N LYS A 182 -6.99 -20.26 5.42
CA LYS A 182 -8.02 -19.79 4.48
C LYS A 182 -8.43 -18.38 4.87
N LYS A 183 -8.22 -17.42 3.96
CA LYS A 183 -8.72 -16.05 4.13
C LYS A 183 -10.21 -16.19 4.44
N LYS A 184 -10.69 -15.57 5.52
CA LYS A 184 -12.13 -15.45 5.74
C LYS A 184 -12.67 -14.73 4.51
N GLU A 185 -13.36 -15.49 3.65
CA GLU A 185 -14.15 -14.87 2.60
C GLU A 185 -15.18 -14.00 3.34
N ASP A 186 -15.03 -12.70 3.25
CA ASP A 186 -16.11 -11.78 3.57
C ASP A 186 -17.19 -12.03 2.51
N ARG A 187 -18.06 -13.03 2.79
CA ARG A 187 -19.28 -13.27 2.01
C ARG A 187 -20.26 -12.16 2.33
N GLY A 188 -19.89 -10.93 1.99
CA GLY A 188 -20.75 -9.78 2.06
C GLY A 188 -21.48 -9.62 0.73
N VAL A 189 -22.78 -9.44 0.78
CA VAL A 189 -23.52 -8.90 -0.36
C VAL A 189 -23.38 -7.38 -0.30
N ILE A 190 -22.68 -6.80 -1.27
CA ILE A 190 -22.52 -5.34 -1.37
C ILE A 190 -23.64 -4.82 -2.26
N ILE A 191 -24.56 -4.06 -1.67
CA ILE A 191 -25.63 -3.35 -2.40
C ILE A 191 -25.23 -1.88 -2.44
N SER A 192 -25.20 -1.28 -3.63
CA SER A 192 -24.82 0.12 -3.79
C SER A 192 -25.89 1.05 -3.17
N THR A 193 -25.44 2.17 -2.60
CA THR A 193 -26.38 3.18 -2.05
C THR A 193 -27.36 3.68 -3.10
N ALA A 194 -26.92 3.82 -4.35
CA ALA A 194 -27.77 4.23 -5.47
C ALA A 194 -28.92 3.23 -5.78
N GLU A 195 -28.70 1.94 -5.54
CA GLU A 195 -29.77 0.92 -5.66
C GLU A 195 -30.72 0.98 -4.48
N LEU A 196 -30.21 1.23 -3.28
CA LEU A 196 -31.02 1.34 -2.08
C LEU A 196 -31.84 2.64 -2.04
N GLU A 197 -31.36 3.73 -2.63
CA GLU A 197 -32.11 4.99 -2.76
C GLU A 197 -33.46 4.84 -3.46
N LYS A 198 -33.62 3.86 -4.34
CA LYS A 198 -34.91 3.55 -5.01
C LYS A 198 -35.98 3.09 -4.03
N TYR A 199 -35.58 2.51 -2.90
CA TYR A 199 -36.50 1.94 -1.89
C TYR A 199 -36.63 2.83 -0.66
N PHE A 200 -35.57 3.51 -0.27
CA PHE A 200 -35.49 4.29 0.97
C PHE A 200 -35.52 5.81 0.77
N GLY A 201 -35.44 6.26 -0.50
CA GLY A 201 -35.37 7.68 -0.82
C GLY A 201 -33.95 8.27 -0.59
N LYS A 202 -33.70 9.46 -1.16
CA LYS A 202 -32.38 10.11 -1.15
C LYS A 202 -31.95 10.67 0.20
N GLU A 203 -32.87 10.82 1.15
CA GLU A 203 -32.58 11.40 2.47
C GLU A 203 -32.26 10.34 3.53
N ALA A 204 -32.40 9.06 3.21
CA ALA A 204 -32.10 7.99 4.16
C ALA A 204 -30.60 7.80 4.33
N THR A 205 -30.11 7.84 5.57
CA THR A 205 -28.70 7.58 5.86
C THR A 205 -28.39 6.08 5.72
N PRO A 206 -27.15 5.69 5.32
CA PRO A 206 -26.74 4.28 5.22
C PRO A 206 -27.00 3.46 6.49
N ALA A 207 -26.89 4.07 7.66
CA ALA A 207 -27.17 3.43 8.94
C ALA A 207 -28.66 3.07 9.08
N LYS A 208 -29.58 4.00 8.75
CA LYS A 208 -31.03 3.76 8.78
C LYS A 208 -31.44 2.73 7.74
N MET A 209 -30.86 2.77 6.52
CA MET A 209 -31.11 1.76 5.48
C MET A 209 -30.75 0.37 5.97
N LYS A 210 -29.55 0.21 6.58
CA LYS A 210 -29.11 -1.06 7.13
C LYS A 210 -30.04 -1.58 8.24
N GLU A 211 -30.44 -0.73 9.15
CA GLU A 211 -31.35 -1.08 10.26
C GLU A 211 -32.70 -1.57 9.73
N GLN A 212 -33.29 -0.86 8.78
CA GLN A 212 -34.55 -1.24 8.17
C GLN A 212 -34.44 -2.54 7.36
N ILE A 213 -33.34 -2.74 6.62
CA ILE A 213 -33.09 -4.00 5.90
C ILE A 213 -33.00 -5.17 6.89
N MET A 214 -32.29 -5.00 8.01
CA MET A 214 -32.19 -6.07 9.00
C MET A 214 -33.55 -6.41 9.62
N THR A 215 -34.36 -5.40 9.93
CA THR A 215 -35.73 -5.61 10.45
C THR A 215 -36.61 -6.37 9.44
N LEU A 216 -36.57 -5.98 8.17
CA LEU A 216 -37.33 -6.67 7.10
C LEU A 216 -36.86 -8.12 6.91
N LEU A 217 -35.56 -8.38 7.02
CA LEU A 217 -35.01 -9.73 6.91
C LEU A 217 -35.41 -10.60 8.12
N ASP A 218 -35.47 -10.02 9.31
CA ASP A 218 -35.91 -10.73 10.52
C ASP A 218 -37.42 -11.07 10.40
N GLU A 219 -38.27 -10.12 9.99
CA GLU A 219 -39.69 -10.40 9.72
C GLU A 219 -39.91 -11.44 8.62
N TRP A 220 -39.09 -11.39 7.57
CA TRP A 220 -39.15 -12.37 6.47
C TRP A 220 -38.77 -13.76 6.96
N LYS A 221 -37.76 -13.86 7.81
CA LYS A 221 -37.30 -15.11 8.43
C LYS A 221 -38.38 -15.74 9.31
N GLU A 222 -39.11 -14.94 10.08
CA GLU A 222 -40.24 -15.43 10.92
C GLU A 222 -41.42 -15.97 10.10
N LYS A 223 -41.62 -15.42 8.88
CA LYS A 223 -42.69 -15.84 7.96
C LYS A 223 -42.34 -17.07 7.13
N GLN A 224 -41.09 -17.57 7.20
CA GLN A 224 -40.68 -18.77 6.44
C GLN A 224 -41.12 -20.06 7.11
N PRO A 225 -41.55 -21.07 6.32
CA PRO A 225 -41.82 -22.39 6.87
C PRO A 225 -40.55 -23.03 7.44
N PRO A 226 -40.66 -23.82 8.51
CA PRO A 226 -39.53 -24.32 9.30
C PRO A 226 -38.51 -25.19 8.55
N GLU A 227 -38.84 -25.64 7.34
CA GLU A 227 -37.93 -26.42 6.50
C GLU A 227 -36.82 -25.59 5.83
N LEU A 228 -37.00 -24.29 5.60
CA LEU A 228 -36.01 -23.39 5.02
C LEU A 228 -35.14 -22.67 6.08
N ALA A 229 -35.53 -22.76 7.36
CA ALA A 229 -34.79 -22.15 8.46
C ALA A 229 -33.53 -22.92 8.88
N LYS A 230 -33.32 -24.13 8.40
CA LYS A 230 -32.11 -24.92 8.67
C LYS A 230 -31.10 -24.67 7.56
N ALA A 231 -30.03 -23.95 7.88
CA ALA A 231 -28.85 -23.87 7.01
C ALA A 231 -28.38 -25.29 6.69
N PRO A 232 -27.96 -25.59 5.43
CA PRO A 232 -27.48 -26.91 5.06
C PRO A 232 -26.29 -27.27 5.95
N LYS A 233 -26.39 -28.39 6.69
CA LYS A 233 -25.27 -28.98 7.41
C LYS A 233 -24.17 -29.25 6.40
N LYS A 234 -22.95 -28.77 6.66
CA LYS A 234 -21.76 -29.21 5.94
C LYS A 234 -21.75 -30.73 5.89
N MET A 235 -21.81 -31.30 4.69
CA MET A 235 -21.42 -32.68 4.48
C MET A 235 -19.94 -32.79 4.85
N GLU A 236 -19.65 -33.45 5.96
CA GLU A 236 -18.35 -34.07 6.22
C GLU A 236 -18.14 -35.11 5.12
N GLN A 237 -17.24 -34.83 4.19
CA GLN A 237 -16.70 -35.88 3.33
C GLN A 237 -15.62 -36.61 4.12
N ASP A 238 -16.00 -37.76 4.71
CA ASP A 238 -15.09 -38.84 5.00
C ASP A 238 -14.55 -39.41 3.68
N LYS A 239 -13.25 -39.27 3.46
CA LYS A 239 -12.29 -40.28 3.00
C LYS A 239 -10.96 -39.63 2.63
#